data_fa3d932c4b26f39fb3a8b226e15916d0
#
_entry.id   fa3d932c4b26f39fb3a8b226e15916d0
#
_cell.length_a   1.000
_cell.length_b   1.000
_cell.length_c   1.000
_cell.angle_alpha   90.00
_cell.angle_beta   90.00
_cell.angle_gamma   90.00
#
_symmetry.space_group_name_H-M   'P 1'
#
loop_
_entity.id
_entity.type
_entity.pdbx_description
1 polymer ?
#
loop_
_entity_poly.entity_id
_entity_poly.type
_entity_poly.pdbx_seq_one_letter_code
_entity_poly.pdbx_strand_id
1 'polypeptide(L)'
;MVAGPNGSGKTTLMRRLADDYAVNFYDVLNADDIYAEVRRTGAYAPRMSLLDGILRSYAETTSYPEEVKSFFRDGSITLESDLIRFAPDAVNSYTVALVASFLQSMHILQKSSFSQESVFSHVSKVDALREARNNGFRTYLYFVATESAVINAARVENRTALGGHSVPPEKIASRFPLSVANAAAALPHLSRAYFFDNSSETMRFFAEWDEENGLMSSDEANGGFPKWFAPIADAAKKIPVSGGRFDVQPNPALSAPAAVASHDAIARAFAAGLQVTVMRGGKIVRVSPDGTETEVKGDLS
;
A
#
# COMPACT_ATOMS: atom_id res chain seq x y z
N MET A 1 -4.78 -0.20 6.62
CA MET A 1 -4.27 -0.36 5.24
C MET A 1 -2.90 0.26 5.13
N VAL A 2 -1.95 -0.40 4.47
CA VAL A 2 -0.66 0.18 4.09
C VAL A 2 -0.70 0.44 2.58
N ALA A 3 -0.54 1.70 2.17
CA ALA A 3 -0.82 2.12 0.80
C ALA A 3 0.24 3.07 0.23
N GLY A 4 0.25 3.20 -1.10
CA GLY A 4 1.13 4.11 -1.83
C GLY A 4 1.62 3.52 -3.14
N PRO A 5 2.24 4.31 -4.03
CA PRO A 5 2.70 3.87 -5.34
C PRO A 5 3.65 2.66 -5.30
N ASN A 6 3.78 1.96 -6.43
CA ASN A 6 4.79 0.92 -6.56
C ASN A 6 6.20 1.50 -6.28
N GLY A 7 7.05 0.78 -5.56
CA GLY A 7 8.41 1.24 -5.24
C GLY A 7 8.51 2.30 -4.13
N SER A 8 7.39 2.71 -3.51
CA SER A 8 7.42 3.74 -2.44
C SER A 8 8.00 3.25 -1.10
N GLY A 9 8.09 1.93 -0.86
CA GLY A 9 8.65 1.37 0.37
C GLY A 9 7.62 0.83 1.38
N LYS A 10 6.37 0.63 0.98
CA LYS A 10 5.27 0.11 1.82
C LYS A 10 5.62 -1.14 2.61
N THR A 11 6.00 -2.21 1.91
CA THR A 11 6.30 -3.52 2.51
C THR A 11 7.45 -3.41 3.51
N THR A 12 8.45 -2.59 3.22
CA THR A 12 9.59 -2.37 4.12
C THR A 12 9.15 -1.65 5.39
N LEU A 13 8.33 -0.59 5.28
CA LEU A 13 7.78 0.11 6.44
C LEU A 13 6.89 -0.83 7.27
N MET A 14 5.97 -1.56 6.63
CA MET A 14 5.05 -2.47 7.32
C MET A 14 5.81 -3.52 8.14
N ARG A 15 6.85 -4.13 7.55
CA ARG A 15 7.70 -5.10 8.24
C ARG A 15 8.37 -4.49 9.46
N ARG A 16 8.96 -3.31 9.33
CA ARG A 16 9.61 -2.62 10.45
C ARG A 16 8.66 -2.23 11.56
N LEU A 17 7.47 -1.76 11.21
CA LEU A 17 6.46 -1.44 12.22
C LEU A 17 6.01 -2.70 12.99
N ALA A 18 5.91 -3.84 12.31
CA ALA A 18 5.56 -5.11 12.94
C ALA A 18 6.69 -5.64 13.83
N ASP A 19 7.91 -5.71 13.29
CA ASP A 19 9.05 -6.39 13.93
C ASP A 19 9.62 -5.57 15.10
N ASP A 20 9.80 -4.27 14.92
CA ASP A 20 10.52 -3.43 15.88
C ASP A 20 9.59 -2.69 16.86
N TYR A 21 8.31 -2.52 16.49
CA TYR A 21 7.37 -1.68 17.26
C TYR A 21 6.09 -2.41 17.64
N ALA A 22 6.03 -3.71 17.39
CA ALA A 22 4.90 -4.58 17.72
C ALA A 22 3.53 -4.07 17.19
N VAL A 23 3.54 -3.35 16.05
CA VAL A 23 2.30 -2.96 15.39
C VAL A 23 1.66 -4.23 14.82
N ASN A 24 0.50 -4.59 15.33
CA ASN A 24 -0.22 -5.75 14.86
C ASN A 24 -1.01 -5.41 13.60
N PHE A 25 -0.59 -5.94 12.46
CA PHE A 25 -1.31 -5.83 11.18
C PHE A 25 -2.36 -6.91 10.99
N TYR A 26 -2.51 -7.84 11.95
CA TYR A 26 -3.46 -8.97 11.89
C TYR A 26 -3.25 -9.83 10.63
N ASP A 27 -4.33 -10.22 9.97
CA ASP A 27 -4.23 -10.91 8.68
C ASP A 27 -3.96 -9.89 7.57
N VAL A 28 -2.83 -10.06 6.86
CA VAL A 28 -2.40 -9.12 5.81
C VAL A 28 -2.83 -9.65 4.45
N LEU A 29 -3.85 -9.02 3.88
CA LEU A 29 -4.33 -9.33 2.54
C LEU A 29 -3.50 -8.56 1.50
N ASN A 30 -2.65 -9.29 0.78
CA ASN A 30 -1.87 -8.78 -0.34
C ASN A 30 -2.10 -9.67 -1.56
N ALA A 31 -2.73 -9.14 -2.61
CA ALA A 31 -3.03 -9.92 -3.80
C ALA A 31 -1.77 -10.44 -4.52
N ASP A 32 -0.64 -9.72 -4.45
CA ASP A 32 0.61 -10.18 -5.05
C ASP A 32 1.18 -11.40 -4.30
N ASP A 33 1.08 -11.43 -2.96
CA ASP A 33 1.51 -12.55 -2.13
C ASP A 33 0.59 -13.77 -2.34
N ILE A 34 -0.73 -13.56 -2.37
CA ILE A 34 -1.70 -14.61 -2.70
C ILE A 34 -1.40 -15.19 -4.09
N TYR A 35 -1.13 -14.33 -5.09
CA TYR A 35 -0.78 -14.77 -6.43
C TYR A 35 0.50 -15.61 -6.46
N ALA A 36 1.54 -15.19 -5.74
CA ALA A 36 2.80 -15.91 -5.66
C ALA A 36 2.62 -17.28 -5.00
N GLU A 37 1.84 -17.36 -3.92
CA GLU A 37 1.53 -18.62 -3.23
C GLU A 37 0.73 -19.56 -4.12
N VAL A 38 -0.35 -19.08 -4.74
CA VAL A 38 -1.19 -19.88 -5.64
C VAL A 38 -0.40 -20.38 -6.84
N ARG A 39 0.46 -19.57 -7.44
CA ARG A 39 1.34 -20.03 -8.53
C ARG A 39 2.28 -21.14 -8.12
N ARG A 40 2.73 -21.15 -6.88
CA ARG A 40 3.68 -22.14 -6.36
C ARG A 40 2.98 -23.42 -5.92
N THR A 41 1.78 -23.32 -5.33
CA THR A 41 1.10 -24.44 -4.63
C THR A 41 -0.19 -24.90 -5.28
N GLY A 42 -0.78 -24.10 -6.16
CA GLY A 42 -2.13 -24.30 -6.69
C GLY A 42 -3.25 -23.96 -5.70
N ALA A 43 -2.92 -23.44 -4.51
CA ALA A 43 -3.91 -23.19 -3.48
C ALA A 43 -3.52 -22.01 -2.56
N TYR A 44 -4.51 -21.51 -1.80
CA TYR A 44 -4.33 -20.52 -0.76
C TYR A 44 -5.15 -20.89 0.47
N ALA A 45 -4.53 -20.87 1.66
CA ALA A 45 -5.18 -21.15 2.93
C ALA A 45 -5.41 -19.82 3.69
N PRO A 46 -6.65 -19.30 3.71
CA PRO A 46 -7.00 -18.12 4.49
C PRO A 46 -6.81 -18.36 6.00
N ARG A 47 -6.49 -17.30 6.73
CA ARG A 47 -6.38 -17.36 8.21
C ARG A 47 -7.74 -17.18 8.91
N MET A 48 -8.80 -17.72 8.31
CA MET A 48 -10.16 -17.63 8.82
C MET A 48 -10.96 -18.84 8.38
N SER A 49 -11.95 -19.23 9.16
CA SER A 49 -12.90 -20.27 8.75
C SER A 49 -13.95 -19.72 7.81
N LEU A 50 -14.20 -20.45 6.74
CA LEU A 50 -15.10 -20.08 5.67
C LEU A 50 -16.10 -21.22 5.38
N LEU A 51 -17.29 -20.86 4.96
CA LEU A 51 -18.29 -21.87 4.54
C LEU A 51 -18.02 -22.29 3.10
N ASP A 52 -18.05 -23.60 2.86
CA ASP A 52 -17.92 -24.16 1.51
C ASP A 52 -18.97 -23.57 0.57
N GLY A 53 -18.56 -23.29 -0.66
CA GLY A 53 -19.44 -22.72 -1.70
C GLY A 53 -19.72 -21.22 -1.59
N ILE A 54 -19.41 -20.56 -0.47
CA ILE A 54 -19.68 -19.11 -0.31
C ILE A 54 -18.87 -18.25 -1.30
N LEU A 55 -17.67 -18.70 -1.67
CA LEU A 55 -16.80 -18.01 -2.62
C LEU A 55 -17.45 -17.91 -4.00
N ARG A 56 -18.09 -18.98 -4.47
CA ARG A 56 -18.84 -19.01 -5.74
C ARG A 56 -20.00 -18.01 -5.70
N SER A 57 -20.78 -18.04 -4.63
CA SER A 57 -21.91 -17.11 -4.46
C SER A 57 -21.45 -15.66 -4.43
N TYR A 58 -20.32 -15.37 -3.75
CA TYR A 58 -19.73 -14.03 -3.74
C TYR A 58 -19.31 -13.59 -5.14
N ALA A 59 -18.64 -14.46 -5.91
CA ALA A 59 -18.17 -14.11 -7.26
C ALA A 59 -19.32 -13.62 -8.16
N GLU A 60 -20.50 -14.21 -8.05
CA GLU A 60 -21.69 -13.82 -8.84
C GLU A 60 -22.19 -12.39 -8.48
N THR A 61 -21.97 -11.93 -7.26
CA THR A 61 -22.43 -10.60 -6.82
C THR A 61 -21.50 -9.46 -7.23
N THR A 62 -20.31 -9.79 -7.75
CA THR A 62 -19.28 -8.79 -8.09
C THR A 62 -19.47 -8.21 -9.48
N SER A 63 -18.84 -7.05 -9.73
CA SER A 63 -18.75 -6.42 -11.06
C SER A 63 -17.56 -6.91 -11.89
N TYR A 64 -16.90 -8.01 -11.51
CA TYR A 64 -15.83 -8.58 -12.31
C TYR A 64 -16.35 -9.11 -13.65
N PRO A 65 -15.49 -9.15 -14.71
CA PRO A 65 -15.88 -9.69 -16.01
C PRO A 65 -16.38 -11.13 -15.92
N GLU A 66 -17.31 -11.51 -16.82
CA GLU A 66 -17.90 -12.87 -16.85
C GLU A 66 -16.86 -13.96 -17.05
N GLU A 67 -15.78 -13.68 -17.80
CA GLU A 67 -14.64 -14.60 -17.97
C GLU A 67 -13.96 -14.91 -16.63
N VAL A 68 -13.88 -13.94 -15.72
CA VAL A 68 -13.33 -14.14 -14.38
C VAL A 68 -14.28 -14.95 -13.51
N LYS A 69 -15.59 -14.65 -13.55
CA LYS A 69 -16.61 -15.35 -12.76
C LYS A 69 -16.78 -16.80 -13.20
N SER A 70 -16.57 -17.10 -14.49
CA SER A 70 -16.70 -18.47 -15.01
C SER A 70 -15.81 -19.46 -14.28
N PHE A 71 -14.58 -19.09 -13.89
CA PHE A 71 -13.67 -19.96 -13.13
C PHE A 71 -14.20 -20.39 -11.76
N PHE A 72 -15.07 -19.58 -11.15
CA PHE A 72 -15.73 -19.92 -9.88
C PHE A 72 -17.01 -20.76 -10.12
N ARG A 73 -17.64 -20.60 -11.27
CA ARG A 73 -18.87 -21.28 -11.63
C ARG A 73 -18.63 -22.71 -12.11
N ASP A 74 -17.57 -22.92 -12.90
CA ASP A 74 -17.22 -24.22 -13.47
C ASP A 74 -16.37 -25.11 -12.55
N GLY A 75 -15.97 -24.58 -11.36
CA GLY A 75 -15.19 -25.32 -10.39
C GLY A 75 -13.69 -25.26 -10.61
N SER A 76 -13.19 -24.42 -11.52
CA SER A 76 -11.74 -24.15 -11.68
C SER A 76 -11.15 -23.46 -10.45
N ILE A 77 -11.99 -22.72 -9.72
CA ILE A 77 -11.65 -22.16 -8.40
C ILE A 77 -12.71 -22.61 -7.39
N THR A 78 -12.27 -23.33 -6.36
CA THR A 78 -13.14 -23.85 -5.29
C THR A 78 -12.68 -23.41 -3.92
N LEU A 79 -13.62 -23.41 -2.96
CA LEU A 79 -13.34 -23.28 -1.53
C LEU A 79 -13.89 -24.53 -0.85
N GLU A 80 -13.00 -25.32 -0.27
CA GLU A 80 -13.31 -26.57 0.42
C GLU A 80 -12.42 -26.71 1.66
N SER A 81 -13.02 -26.90 2.81
CA SER A 81 -12.32 -27.09 4.09
C SER A 81 -11.29 -25.99 4.38
N ASP A 82 -11.71 -24.73 4.24
CA ASP A 82 -10.88 -23.54 4.43
C ASP A 82 -9.68 -23.44 3.46
N LEU A 83 -9.69 -24.15 2.33
CA LEU A 83 -8.65 -24.09 1.32
C LEU A 83 -9.22 -23.64 -0.03
N ILE A 84 -8.70 -22.55 -0.57
CA ILE A 84 -9.05 -22.07 -1.91
C ILE A 84 -8.09 -22.70 -2.91
N ARG A 85 -8.62 -23.55 -3.78
CA ARG A 85 -7.86 -24.25 -4.83
C ARG A 85 -8.07 -23.59 -6.18
N PHE A 86 -7.03 -23.58 -6.99
CA PHE A 86 -7.03 -23.01 -8.33
C PHE A 86 -6.57 -24.06 -9.34
N ALA A 87 -7.33 -24.25 -10.41
CA ALA A 87 -6.81 -24.93 -11.60
C ALA A 87 -5.70 -24.06 -12.25
N PRO A 88 -4.71 -24.66 -12.93
CA PRO A 88 -3.56 -23.90 -13.46
C PRO A 88 -3.92 -22.74 -14.40
N ASP A 89 -4.93 -22.91 -15.23
CA ASP A 89 -5.47 -21.93 -16.18
C ASP A 89 -6.28 -20.81 -15.52
N ALA A 90 -6.79 -21.06 -14.29
CA ALA A 90 -7.51 -20.07 -13.50
C ALA A 90 -6.59 -19.11 -12.73
N VAL A 91 -5.27 -19.33 -12.71
CA VAL A 91 -4.32 -18.53 -11.95
C VAL A 91 -3.94 -17.25 -12.71
N ASN A 92 -4.62 -16.17 -12.47
CA ASN A 92 -4.32 -14.86 -13.04
C ASN A 92 -4.59 -13.72 -12.04
N SER A 93 -4.15 -12.50 -12.36
CA SER A 93 -4.26 -11.35 -11.45
C SER A 93 -5.71 -10.96 -11.14
N TYR A 94 -6.66 -11.21 -12.03
CA TYR A 94 -8.07 -10.87 -11.84
C TYR A 94 -8.76 -11.85 -10.90
N THR A 95 -8.53 -13.16 -11.07
CA THR A 95 -9.10 -14.19 -10.21
C THR A 95 -8.57 -14.06 -8.78
N VAL A 96 -7.27 -13.79 -8.63
CA VAL A 96 -6.66 -13.55 -7.31
C VAL A 96 -7.16 -12.25 -6.69
N ALA A 97 -7.34 -11.18 -7.47
CA ALA A 97 -7.93 -9.93 -6.97
C ALA A 97 -9.37 -10.13 -6.48
N LEU A 98 -10.17 -10.96 -7.15
CA LEU A 98 -11.51 -11.32 -6.71
C LEU A 98 -11.46 -12.09 -5.38
N VAL A 99 -10.57 -13.09 -5.25
CA VAL A 99 -10.38 -13.83 -3.99
C VAL A 99 -9.92 -12.89 -2.86
N ALA A 100 -8.98 -11.97 -3.11
CA ALA A 100 -8.57 -10.99 -2.10
C ALA A 100 -9.74 -10.07 -1.66
N SER A 101 -10.62 -9.68 -2.59
CA SER A 101 -11.83 -8.90 -2.28
C SER A 101 -12.85 -9.73 -1.48
N PHE A 102 -12.99 -11.01 -1.80
CA PHE A 102 -13.81 -11.95 -1.04
C PHE A 102 -13.33 -12.06 0.41
N LEU A 103 -12.04 -12.30 0.62
CA LEU A 103 -11.47 -12.41 1.97
C LEU A 103 -11.66 -11.12 2.78
N GLN A 104 -11.49 -9.96 2.14
CA GLN A 104 -11.79 -8.67 2.77
C GLN A 104 -13.25 -8.59 3.24
N SER A 105 -14.20 -8.96 2.38
CA SER A 105 -15.63 -8.96 2.72
C SER A 105 -15.94 -9.94 3.85
N MET A 106 -15.26 -11.09 3.89
CA MET A 106 -15.42 -12.06 4.99
C MET A 106 -14.88 -11.52 6.32
N HIS A 107 -13.72 -10.82 6.33
CA HIS A 107 -13.23 -10.14 7.54
C HIS A 107 -14.24 -9.10 8.04
N ILE A 108 -14.82 -8.31 7.13
CA ILE A 108 -15.85 -7.31 7.50
C ILE A 108 -17.09 -8.00 8.09
N LEU A 109 -17.57 -9.07 7.46
CA LEU A 109 -18.73 -9.82 7.91
C LEU A 109 -18.52 -10.46 9.30
N GLN A 110 -17.36 -11.07 9.50
CA GLN A 110 -16.99 -11.73 10.76
C GLN A 110 -16.51 -10.76 11.85
N LYS A 111 -16.47 -9.45 11.58
CA LYS A 111 -15.95 -8.42 12.50
C LYS A 111 -14.52 -8.69 12.96
N SER A 112 -13.72 -9.36 12.14
CA SER A 112 -12.31 -9.66 12.44
C SER A 112 -11.38 -8.60 11.85
N SER A 113 -10.38 -8.20 12.64
CA SER A 113 -9.41 -7.20 12.21
C SER A 113 -8.48 -7.77 11.12
N PHE A 114 -8.18 -6.96 10.13
CA PHE A 114 -7.27 -7.31 9.03
C PHE A 114 -6.52 -6.10 8.52
N SER A 115 -5.47 -6.34 7.75
CA SER A 115 -4.74 -5.31 7.02
C SER A 115 -4.70 -5.61 5.53
N GLN A 116 -4.46 -4.58 4.74
CA GLN A 116 -4.31 -4.70 3.30
C GLN A 116 -3.11 -3.89 2.84
N GLU A 117 -2.21 -4.49 2.06
CA GLU A 117 -1.19 -3.76 1.31
C GLU A 117 -1.71 -3.44 -0.09
N SER A 118 -1.58 -2.20 -0.56
CA SER A 118 -2.15 -1.77 -1.83
C SER A 118 -1.34 -0.66 -2.51
N VAL A 119 -1.27 -0.70 -3.84
CA VAL A 119 -0.82 0.46 -4.66
C VAL A 119 -1.79 1.62 -4.54
N PHE A 120 -3.04 1.37 -4.18
CA PHE A 120 -4.08 2.36 -3.94
C PHE A 120 -4.47 3.21 -5.17
N SER A 121 -4.26 2.66 -6.36
CA SER A 121 -4.54 3.37 -7.63
C SER A 121 -5.96 3.15 -8.16
N HIS A 122 -6.78 2.32 -7.51
CA HIS A 122 -8.16 2.04 -7.91
C HIS A 122 -9.14 2.49 -6.83
N VAL A 123 -10.23 3.14 -7.22
CA VAL A 123 -11.26 3.69 -6.31
C VAL A 123 -11.88 2.64 -5.40
N SER A 124 -11.98 1.38 -5.84
CA SER A 124 -12.50 0.28 -5.00
C SER A 124 -11.77 0.12 -3.66
N LYS A 125 -10.53 0.62 -3.54
CA LYS A 125 -9.81 0.60 -2.27
C LYS A 125 -10.28 1.68 -1.30
N VAL A 126 -10.79 2.80 -1.82
CA VAL A 126 -11.51 3.81 -1.03
C VAL A 126 -12.87 3.28 -0.61
N ASP A 127 -13.58 2.62 -1.53
CA ASP A 127 -14.87 1.97 -1.23
C ASP A 127 -14.74 0.92 -0.13
N ALA A 128 -13.65 0.15 -0.14
CA ALA A 128 -13.34 -0.84 0.88
C ALA A 128 -13.16 -0.22 2.27
N LEU A 129 -12.48 0.93 2.37
CA LEU A 129 -12.34 1.67 3.64
C LEU A 129 -13.69 2.24 4.10
N ARG A 130 -14.49 2.77 3.17
CA ARG A 130 -15.85 3.25 3.44
C ARG A 130 -16.74 2.11 3.97
N GLU A 131 -16.71 0.96 3.34
CA GLU A 131 -17.45 -0.23 3.75
C GLU A 131 -17.05 -0.69 5.16
N ALA A 132 -15.75 -0.81 5.42
CA ALA A 132 -15.24 -1.15 6.73
C ALA A 132 -15.71 -0.14 7.80
N ARG A 133 -15.59 1.16 7.51
CA ARG A 133 -16.04 2.22 8.41
C ARG A 133 -17.54 2.13 8.71
N ASN A 134 -18.38 1.94 7.69
CA ASN A 134 -19.82 1.80 7.81
C ASN A 134 -20.21 0.54 8.62
N ASN A 135 -19.34 -0.47 8.63
CA ASN A 135 -19.50 -1.68 9.45
C ASN A 135 -18.90 -1.56 10.85
N GLY A 136 -18.53 -0.37 11.30
CA GLY A 136 -18.06 -0.08 12.66
C GLY A 136 -16.58 -0.36 12.91
N PHE A 137 -15.78 -0.58 11.87
CA PHE A 137 -14.32 -0.71 12.02
C PHE A 137 -13.67 0.64 12.30
N ARG A 138 -12.64 0.64 13.12
CA ARG A 138 -11.65 1.72 13.15
C ARG A 138 -10.69 1.51 11.97
N THR A 139 -10.62 2.49 11.08
CA THR A 139 -9.88 2.39 9.82
C THR A 139 -8.61 3.23 9.88
N TYR A 140 -7.47 2.62 9.55
CA TYR A 140 -6.15 3.23 9.61
C TYR A 140 -5.48 3.17 8.23
N LEU A 141 -4.86 4.27 7.81
CA LEU A 141 -4.07 4.36 6.58
C LEU A 141 -2.61 4.73 6.91
N TYR A 142 -1.66 3.88 6.52
CA TYR A 142 -0.23 4.21 6.46
C TYR A 142 0.11 4.46 5.00
N PHE A 143 0.30 5.71 4.62
CA PHE A 143 0.53 6.08 3.23
C PHE A 143 1.98 6.50 3.01
N VAL A 144 2.66 5.81 2.08
CA VAL A 144 4.06 6.07 1.74
C VAL A 144 4.16 6.48 0.28
N ALA A 145 4.75 7.63 0.01
CA ALA A 145 5.03 8.08 -1.35
C ALA A 145 6.44 8.68 -1.49
N THR A 146 6.77 9.05 -2.71
CA THR A 146 8.00 9.76 -3.09
C THR A 146 7.62 10.98 -3.91
N GLU A 147 8.55 11.92 -4.12
CA GLU A 147 8.28 13.12 -4.92
C GLU A 147 8.10 12.82 -6.42
N SER A 148 8.53 11.65 -6.89
CA SER A 148 8.49 11.35 -8.32
C SER A 148 8.32 9.87 -8.61
N ALA A 149 7.55 9.57 -9.65
CA ALA A 149 7.45 8.24 -10.23
C ALA A 149 8.81 7.72 -10.76
N VAL A 150 9.76 8.61 -11.09
CA VAL A 150 11.13 8.24 -11.50
C VAL A 150 11.85 7.49 -10.38
N ILE A 151 11.78 8.01 -9.14
CA ILE A 151 12.37 7.36 -7.96
C ILE A 151 11.74 5.96 -7.78
N ASN A 152 10.44 5.89 -7.92
CA ASN A 152 9.69 4.64 -7.79
C ASN A 152 10.07 3.62 -8.86
N ALA A 153 10.18 4.04 -10.13
CA ALA A 153 10.56 3.16 -11.24
C ALA A 153 11.96 2.56 -11.04
N ALA A 154 12.94 3.41 -10.68
CA ALA A 154 14.30 2.94 -10.40
C ALA A 154 14.35 1.93 -9.23
N ARG A 155 13.54 2.13 -8.18
CA ARG A 155 13.46 1.19 -7.05
C ARG A 155 12.80 -0.13 -7.44
N VAL A 156 11.79 -0.10 -8.31
CA VAL A 156 11.18 -1.32 -8.86
C VAL A 156 12.17 -2.07 -9.76
N GLU A 157 12.96 -1.37 -10.57
CA GLU A 157 14.02 -1.95 -11.38
C GLU A 157 15.06 -2.68 -10.50
N ASN A 158 15.57 -2.02 -9.45
CA ASN A 158 16.50 -2.62 -8.49
C ASN A 158 15.90 -3.86 -7.82
N ARG A 159 14.63 -3.78 -7.38
CA ARG A 159 13.92 -4.92 -6.81
C ARG A 159 13.82 -6.08 -7.79
N THR A 160 13.56 -5.80 -9.06
CA THR A 160 13.48 -6.81 -10.13
C THR A 160 14.85 -7.47 -10.36
N ALA A 161 15.94 -6.71 -10.37
CA ALA A 161 17.30 -7.25 -10.44
C ALA A 161 17.65 -8.17 -9.26
N LEU A 162 17.01 -7.97 -8.11
CA LEU A 162 17.13 -8.82 -6.91
C LEU A 162 16.13 -10.00 -6.89
N GLY A 163 15.48 -10.32 -8.02
CA GLY A 163 14.53 -11.42 -8.15
C GLY A 163 13.09 -11.09 -7.74
N GLY A 164 12.76 -9.82 -7.51
CA GLY A 164 11.41 -9.40 -7.17
C GLY A 164 10.52 -9.19 -8.40
N HIS A 165 9.23 -8.93 -8.14
CA HIS A 165 8.24 -8.72 -9.19
C HIS A 165 8.46 -7.41 -9.96
N SER A 166 8.44 -7.48 -11.30
CA SER A 166 8.56 -6.35 -12.21
C SER A 166 7.22 -5.64 -12.40
N VAL A 167 7.25 -4.32 -12.54
CA VAL A 167 6.11 -3.49 -12.94
C VAL A 167 6.58 -2.53 -14.03
N PRO A 168 5.89 -2.45 -15.17
CA PRO A 168 6.26 -1.54 -16.26
C PRO A 168 6.30 -0.08 -15.79
N PRO A 169 7.32 0.71 -16.19
CA PRO A 169 7.49 2.10 -15.75
C PRO A 169 6.27 2.98 -16.05
N GLU A 170 5.62 2.80 -17.20
CA GLU A 170 4.42 3.53 -17.59
C GLU A 170 3.22 3.25 -16.66
N LYS A 171 3.12 2.02 -16.12
CA LYS A 171 2.12 1.69 -15.10
C LYS A 171 2.45 2.32 -13.75
N ILE A 172 3.73 2.47 -13.42
CA ILE A 172 4.15 3.16 -12.20
C ILE A 172 3.78 4.63 -12.31
N ALA A 173 4.13 5.27 -13.43
CA ALA A 173 3.83 6.68 -13.69
C ALA A 173 2.32 6.98 -13.66
N SER A 174 1.51 6.19 -14.39
CA SER A 174 0.06 6.40 -14.46
C SER A 174 -0.66 6.13 -13.13
N ARG A 175 -0.17 5.21 -12.31
CA ARG A 175 -0.77 4.87 -11.01
C ARG A 175 -0.39 5.83 -9.89
N PHE A 176 0.72 6.54 -10.02
CA PHE A 176 1.23 7.44 -8.99
C PHE A 176 0.20 8.52 -8.60
N PRO A 177 -0.29 9.38 -9.53
CA PRO A 177 -1.26 10.41 -9.20
C PRO A 177 -2.58 9.82 -8.70
N LEU A 178 -3.01 8.66 -9.21
CA LEU A 178 -4.21 7.98 -8.75
C LEU A 178 -4.10 7.51 -7.30
N SER A 179 -2.92 7.01 -6.89
CA SER A 179 -2.69 6.63 -5.50
C SER A 179 -2.83 7.81 -4.55
N VAL A 180 -2.28 8.98 -4.91
CA VAL A 180 -2.37 10.21 -4.11
C VAL A 180 -3.82 10.72 -4.07
N ALA A 181 -4.51 10.75 -5.21
CA ALA A 181 -5.90 11.18 -5.28
C ALA A 181 -6.83 10.30 -4.43
N ASN A 182 -6.63 8.97 -4.47
CA ASN A 182 -7.39 8.04 -3.64
C ASN A 182 -7.06 8.18 -2.15
N ALA A 183 -5.83 8.51 -1.78
CA ALA A 183 -5.48 8.80 -0.38
C ALA A 183 -6.25 10.04 0.13
N ALA A 184 -6.35 11.09 -0.69
CA ALA A 184 -7.16 12.27 -0.38
C ALA A 184 -8.65 11.92 -0.25
N ALA A 185 -9.20 11.13 -1.19
CA ALA A 185 -10.60 10.70 -1.18
C ALA A 185 -10.94 9.75 -0.02
N ALA A 186 -9.97 9.05 0.53
CA ALA A 186 -10.16 8.13 1.64
C ALA A 186 -10.32 8.83 3.00
N LEU A 187 -9.80 10.04 3.19
CA LEU A 187 -9.76 10.72 4.49
C LEU A 187 -11.11 10.70 5.26
N PRO A 188 -12.27 10.98 4.63
CA PRO A 188 -13.56 10.96 5.34
C PRO A 188 -13.96 9.57 5.88
N HIS A 189 -13.29 8.53 5.43
CA HIS A 189 -13.55 7.12 5.78
C HIS A 189 -12.52 6.54 6.74
N LEU A 190 -11.60 7.38 7.24
CA LEU A 190 -10.52 6.96 8.13
C LEU A 190 -10.78 7.42 9.56
N SER A 191 -10.39 6.59 10.53
CA SER A 191 -10.22 7.02 11.92
C SER A 191 -8.90 7.76 12.07
N ARG A 192 -7.84 7.31 11.34
CA ARG A 192 -6.52 7.91 11.41
C ARG A 192 -5.69 7.61 10.16
N ALA A 193 -4.86 8.55 9.74
CA ALA A 193 -3.90 8.37 8.65
C ALA A 193 -2.51 8.88 9.04
N TYR A 194 -1.49 8.17 8.57
CA TYR A 194 -0.07 8.48 8.79
C TYR A 194 0.61 8.61 7.43
N PHE A 195 1.35 9.71 7.23
CA PHE A 195 1.94 10.04 5.93
C PHE A 195 3.47 10.04 6.01
N PHE A 196 4.08 9.29 5.09
CA PHE A 196 5.52 9.09 5.01
C PHE A 196 6.04 9.53 3.64
N ASP A 197 7.08 10.34 3.65
CA ASP A 197 7.84 10.68 2.46
C ASP A 197 9.12 9.85 2.40
N ASN A 198 9.29 9.07 1.33
CA ASN A 198 10.44 8.23 1.10
C ASN A 198 11.23 8.67 -0.15
N SER A 199 11.33 9.98 -0.38
CA SER A 199 12.03 10.55 -1.55
C SER A 199 13.54 10.47 -1.41
N SER A 200 14.05 10.67 -0.20
CA SER A 200 15.47 10.69 0.13
C SER A 200 15.98 9.34 0.63
N GLU A 201 17.21 9.31 1.17
CA GLU A 201 17.79 8.12 1.81
C GLU A 201 17.07 7.75 3.10
N THR A 202 16.49 8.72 3.76
CA THR A 202 15.76 8.52 5.01
C THR A 202 14.28 8.75 4.77
N MET A 203 13.47 7.72 5.02
CA MET A 203 12.03 7.84 5.03
C MET A 203 11.60 8.71 6.22
N ARG A 204 10.81 9.71 5.95
CA ARG A 204 10.35 10.68 6.95
C ARG A 204 8.86 10.51 7.22
N PHE A 205 8.49 10.35 8.49
CA PHE A 205 7.13 10.56 8.95
C PHE A 205 6.92 12.06 9.13
N PHE A 206 5.97 12.65 8.44
CA PHE A 206 5.84 14.11 8.40
C PHE A 206 4.44 14.64 8.72
N ALA A 207 3.40 13.82 8.62
CA ALA A 207 2.05 14.24 8.93
C ALA A 207 1.18 13.10 9.42
N GLU A 208 0.23 13.44 10.25
CA GLU A 208 -0.84 12.59 10.74
C GLU A 208 -2.18 13.31 10.53
N TRP A 209 -3.22 12.57 10.26
CA TRP A 209 -4.58 13.04 10.23
C TRP A 209 -5.46 12.14 11.10
N ASP A 210 -6.34 12.73 11.90
CA ASP A 210 -7.40 12.00 12.57
C ASP A 210 -8.73 12.78 12.50
N GLU A 211 -9.82 12.08 12.80
CA GLU A 211 -11.18 12.63 12.72
C GLU A 211 -11.49 13.69 13.77
N GLU A 212 -10.75 13.74 14.86
CA GLU A 212 -10.95 14.68 15.96
C GLU A 212 -10.18 15.97 15.78
N ASN A 213 -8.89 15.86 15.40
CA ASN A 213 -7.94 16.96 15.35
C ASN A 213 -7.66 17.47 13.93
N GLY A 214 -8.01 16.68 12.90
CA GLY A 214 -7.69 17.00 11.52
C GLY A 214 -6.24 16.69 11.17
N LEU A 215 -5.66 17.51 10.28
CA LEU A 215 -4.28 17.34 9.82
C LEU A 215 -3.30 17.99 10.77
N MET A 216 -2.36 17.19 11.27
CA MET A 216 -1.25 17.57 12.13
C MET A 216 0.08 17.35 11.40
N SER A 217 1.01 18.29 11.51
CA SER A 217 2.35 18.15 10.95
C SER A 217 3.37 17.90 12.05
N SER A 218 4.29 16.95 11.85
CA SER A 218 5.36 16.67 12.79
C SER A 218 6.49 17.69 12.69
N ASP A 219 6.58 18.49 11.61
CA ASP A 219 7.79 19.22 11.31
C ASP A 219 7.55 20.42 10.38
N GLU A 220 6.97 21.48 10.90
CA GLU A 220 6.95 22.77 10.21
C GLU A 220 8.36 23.37 10.06
N ALA A 221 9.33 22.90 10.88
CA ALA A 221 10.67 23.48 10.95
C ALA A 221 11.68 22.90 9.94
N ASN A 222 11.45 21.66 9.40
CA ASN A 222 12.47 20.94 8.60
C ASN A 222 12.06 20.60 7.15
N GLY A 223 11.38 21.49 6.42
CA GLY A 223 11.25 21.34 4.97
C GLY A 223 9.84 21.29 4.39
N GLY A 224 8.83 21.56 5.18
CA GLY A 224 7.44 21.63 4.69
C GLY A 224 6.86 20.29 4.21
N PHE A 225 5.67 20.36 3.66
CA PHE A 225 5.03 19.20 3.04
C PHE A 225 5.65 18.86 1.68
N PRO A 226 5.85 17.56 1.37
CA PRO A 226 6.20 17.14 0.02
C PRO A 226 5.17 17.62 -1.02
N LYS A 227 5.60 17.92 -2.23
CA LYS A 227 4.69 18.43 -3.28
C LYS A 227 3.55 17.48 -3.58
N TRP A 228 3.83 16.17 -3.59
CA TRP A 228 2.82 15.15 -3.82
C TRP A 228 1.69 15.15 -2.76
N PHE A 229 1.93 15.72 -1.57
CA PHE A 229 0.96 15.74 -0.48
C PHE A 229 -0.11 16.83 -0.63
N ALA A 230 0.09 17.82 -1.48
CA ALA A 230 -0.83 18.97 -1.63
C ALA A 230 -2.31 18.58 -1.82
N PRO A 231 -2.68 17.60 -2.67
CA PRO A 231 -4.08 17.19 -2.82
C PRO A 231 -4.68 16.62 -1.53
N ILE A 232 -3.87 15.92 -0.72
CA ILE A 232 -4.31 15.34 0.56
C ILE A 232 -4.51 16.44 1.60
N ALA A 233 -3.57 17.38 1.70
CA ALA A 233 -3.68 18.52 2.60
C ALA A 233 -4.91 19.38 2.28
N ASP A 234 -5.19 19.60 1.00
CA ASP A 234 -6.37 20.37 0.56
C ASP A 234 -7.69 19.63 0.81
N ALA A 235 -7.70 18.32 0.70
CA ALA A 235 -8.86 17.50 1.08
C ALA A 235 -9.09 17.55 2.60
N ALA A 236 -8.02 17.42 3.39
CA ALA A 236 -8.10 17.45 4.86
C ALA A 236 -8.70 18.76 5.40
N LYS A 237 -8.37 19.91 4.79
CA LYS A 237 -8.93 21.22 5.16
C LYS A 237 -10.45 21.32 5.01
N LYS A 238 -11.04 20.51 4.14
CA LYS A 238 -12.47 20.52 3.80
C LYS A 238 -13.29 19.61 4.69
N ILE A 239 -12.66 18.74 5.46
CA ILE A 239 -13.34 17.80 6.35
C ILE A 239 -13.57 18.50 7.69
N PRO A 240 -14.83 18.60 8.18
CA PRO A 240 -15.11 19.09 9.52
C PRO A 240 -14.45 18.20 10.58
N VAL A 241 -13.81 18.81 11.55
CA VAL A 241 -13.23 18.11 12.71
C VAL A 241 -14.12 18.32 13.93
N SER A 242 -14.29 17.28 14.74
CA SER A 242 -15.17 17.32 15.91
C SER A 242 -14.50 17.88 17.16
N GLY A 243 -13.17 17.85 17.22
CA GLY A 243 -12.37 18.43 18.28
C GLY A 243 -11.99 19.89 18.01
N GLY A 244 -11.81 20.70 19.05
CA GLY A 244 -11.14 21.98 18.91
C GLY A 244 -9.69 21.70 18.43
N ARG A 245 -9.19 22.53 17.50
CA ARG A 245 -7.78 22.46 17.07
C ARG A 245 -6.88 22.69 18.27
N PHE A 246 -6.49 21.62 18.94
CA PHE A 246 -5.44 21.65 19.94
C PHE A 246 -4.10 21.53 19.19
N ASP A 247 -3.03 22.07 19.77
CA ASP A 247 -1.66 21.92 19.30
C ASP A 247 -1.19 20.48 19.62
N VAL A 248 -1.78 19.49 18.96
CA VAL A 248 -1.48 18.07 19.14
C VAL A 248 -0.38 17.71 18.16
N GLN A 249 0.76 17.28 18.70
CA GLN A 249 1.88 16.81 17.90
C GLN A 249 1.60 15.40 17.36
N PRO A 250 2.02 15.07 16.11
CA PRO A 250 1.94 13.72 15.58
C PRO A 250 2.73 12.75 16.45
N ASN A 251 2.37 11.46 16.37
CA ASN A 251 3.04 10.41 17.14
C ASN A 251 4.52 10.26 16.73
N PRO A 252 5.49 10.70 17.55
CA PRO A 252 6.92 10.68 17.18
C PRO A 252 7.49 9.25 17.09
N ALA A 253 6.79 8.25 17.64
CA ALA A 253 7.22 6.86 17.61
C ALA A 253 7.31 6.27 16.19
N LEU A 254 6.70 6.91 15.19
CA LEU A 254 6.75 6.44 13.80
C LEU A 254 7.96 6.92 12.99
N SER A 255 8.71 7.91 13.51
CA SER A 255 9.83 8.49 12.77
C SER A 255 11.04 7.54 12.69
N ALA A 256 11.42 6.90 13.78
CA ALA A 256 12.55 5.98 13.82
C ALA A 256 12.35 4.74 12.91
N PRO A 257 11.21 4.01 12.95
CA PRO A 257 10.99 2.87 12.07
C PRO A 257 10.98 3.25 10.59
N ALA A 258 10.49 4.43 10.25
CA ALA A 258 10.51 4.93 8.88
C ALA A 258 11.94 5.12 8.36
N ALA A 259 12.80 5.77 9.15
CA ALA A 259 14.20 5.99 8.80
C ALA A 259 14.97 4.69 8.62
N VAL A 260 14.86 3.75 9.55
CA VAL A 260 15.54 2.42 9.49
C VAL A 260 15.08 1.63 8.26
N ALA A 261 13.78 1.64 7.95
CA ALA A 261 13.24 0.95 6.77
C ALA A 261 13.90 1.39 5.46
N SER A 262 14.16 2.69 5.32
CA SER A 262 14.78 3.21 4.09
C SER A 262 16.28 2.91 4.02
N HIS A 263 17.01 3.06 5.13
CA HIS A 263 18.44 2.74 5.18
C HIS A 263 18.73 1.27 4.84
N ASP A 264 17.94 0.33 5.36
CA ASP A 264 18.08 -1.09 5.05
C ASP A 264 17.84 -1.40 3.56
N ALA A 265 16.90 -0.71 2.95
CA ALA A 265 16.62 -0.90 1.52
C ALA A 265 17.80 -0.43 0.65
N ILE A 266 18.40 0.71 1.00
CA ILE A 266 19.59 1.25 0.34
C ILE A 266 20.80 0.34 0.53
N ALA A 267 21.06 -0.12 1.76
CA ALA A 267 22.17 -1.01 2.06
C ALA A 267 22.08 -2.32 1.26
N ARG A 268 20.91 -2.92 1.13
CA ARG A 268 20.71 -4.11 0.29
C ARG A 268 20.98 -3.85 -1.19
N ALA A 269 20.54 -2.71 -1.71
CA ALA A 269 20.81 -2.35 -3.11
C ALA A 269 22.32 -2.18 -3.36
N PHE A 270 23.03 -1.46 -2.49
CA PHE A 270 24.49 -1.29 -2.59
C PHE A 270 25.27 -2.58 -2.43
N ALA A 271 24.88 -3.46 -1.52
CA ALA A 271 25.49 -4.78 -1.36
C ALA A 271 25.35 -5.66 -2.61
N ALA A 272 24.30 -5.44 -3.42
CA ALA A 272 24.10 -6.10 -4.71
C ALA A 272 24.76 -5.36 -5.89
N GLY A 273 25.54 -4.31 -5.66
CA GLY A 273 26.17 -3.50 -6.71
C GLY A 273 25.21 -2.61 -7.48
N LEU A 274 23.99 -2.41 -6.99
CA LEU A 274 22.96 -1.60 -7.67
C LEU A 274 23.08 -0.13 -7.25
N GLN A 275 22.74 0.77 -8.17
CA GLN A 275 22.59 2.19 -7.88
C GLN A 275 21.23 2.44 -7.23
N VAL A 276 21.13 3.47 -6.37
CA VAL A 276 19.86 3.91 -5.78
C VAL A 276 19.49 5.29 -6.34
N THR A 277 18.19 5.50 -6.52
CA THR A 277 17.68 6.81 -6.98
C THR A 277 16.92 7.45 -5.85
N VAL A 278 17.35 8.66 -5.47
CA VAL A 278 16.84 9.44 -4.33
C VAL A 278 16.75 10.91 -4.69
N MET A 279 16.10 11.69 -3.82
CA MET A 279 16.10 13.15 -3.91
C MET A 279 17.13 13.72 -2.95
N ARG A 280 18.02 14.58 -3.48
CA ARG A 280 18.98 15.40 -2.72
C ARG A 280 18.95 16.83 -3.20
N GLY A 281 18.83 17.79 -2.29
CA GLY A 281 18.82 19.21 -2.63
C GLY A 281 17.74 19.60 -3.66
N GLY A 282 16.58 18.94 -3.66
CA GLY A 282 15.51 19.20 -4.61
C GLY A 282 15.71 18.60 -6.01
N LYS A 283 16.78 17.82 -6.22
CA LYS A 283 17.08 17.13 -7.49
C LYS A 283 16.99 15.62 -7.33
N ILE A 284 16.56 14.94 -8.38
CA ILE A 284 16.62 13.47 -8.41
C ILE A 284 18.02 13.06 -8.84
N VAL A 285 18.70 12.29 -8.00
CA VAL A 285 20.06 11.80 -8.26
C VAL A 285 20.10 10.28 -8.18
N ARG A 286 20.95 9.68 -9.00
CA ARG A 286 21.32 8.28 -8.93
C ARG A 286 22.66 8.17 -8.21
N VAL A 287 22.72 7.41 -7.16
CA VAL A 287 23.90 7.22 -6.29
C VAL A 287 24.42 5.80 -6.49
N SER A 288 25.70 5.67 -6.83
CA SER A 288 26.40 4.38 -6.96
C SER A 288 26.93 3.91 -5.60
N PRO A 289 27.27 2.60 -5.43
CA PRO A 289 27.85 2.07 -4.19
C PRO A 289 29.16 2.75 -3.76
N ASP A 290 29.92 3.31 -4.70
CA ASP A 290 31.14 4.08 -4.45
C ASP A 290 30.89 5.55 -4.06
N GLY A 291 29.60 5.95 -3.97
CA GLY A 291 29.20 7.32 -3.64
C GLY A 291 29.12 8.28 -4.83
N THR A 292 29.44 7.85 -6.05
CA THR A 292 29.31 8.69 -7.25
C THR A 292 27.84 9.03 -7.50
N GLU A 293 27.60 10.33 -7.79
CA GLU A 293 26.24 10.84 -8.05
C GLU A 293 26.07 11.27 -9.50
N THR A 294 24.93 10.96 -10.07
CA THR A 294 24.52 11.41 -11.40
C THR A 294 23.12 11.98 -11.36
N GLU A 295 22.93 13.23 -11.79
CA GLU A 295 21.59 13.83 -11.86
C GLU A 295 20.73 13.14 -12.92
N VAL A 296 19.53 12.71 -12.54
CA VAL A 296 18.56 12.11 -13.45
C VAL A 296 17.72 13.22 -14.06
N LYS A 297 17.94 13.50 -15.34
CA LYS A 297 17.14 14.44 -16.15
C LYS A 297 15.96 13.70 -16.77
N GLY A 298 14.75 14.07 -16.44
CA GLY A 298 13.54 13.56 -17.10
C GLY A 298 12.36 13.48 -16.13
N ASP A 299 11.24 14.08 -16.52
CA ASP A 299 9.92 13.80 -15.98
C ASP A 299 9.40 12.56 -16.68
N LEU A 300 8.96 11.55 -15.90
CA LEU A 300 7.98 10.58 -16.38
C LEU A 300 6.61 11.26 -16.26
N SER A 301 6.36 12.24 -17.15
CA SER A 301 5.03 12.86 -17.33
C SER A 301 4.08 11.89 -18.05
#